data_8187b1ad9a1ec602298f01dbd40afe41
#
_entry.id   8187b1ad9a1ec602298f01dbd40afe41
#
_cell.length_a   1.000
_cell.length_b   1.000
_cell.length_c   1.000
_cell.angle_alpha   90.00
_cell.angle_beta   90.00
_cell.angle_gamma   90.00
#
_symmetry.space_group_name_H-M   'P 1'
#
loop_
_entity.id
_entity.type
_entity.pdbx_description
1 polymer ?
#
loop_
_entity_poly.entity_id
_entity_poly.type
_entity_poly.pdbx_seq_one_letter_code
_entity_poly.pdbx_strand_id
1 'polypeptide(L)'
;MAASDPHRNMGNEGCKGQGDKDPQGRRDARMHRSMSLSTGAAVAAAVAALVTALLLLWCEDAGPGAGSSMAETEALPKLREDFRMQNKSVFILGASGETGRALLKEILEQSLFSKVTVIGRRKLTFDEEAYKNVNQEVVDFEKLDDYASAFQGHDVGFCCLGTTKAKAGAEGFVRVDRDYVLKSAELAKAGGCKHFNLLSSKGADKSSSFFYLQVKGEVEDRVGELKFDRYSIFRPGILLCDRQESRPAEWLVRKFFGSIPASWARGHSVPVVKVCRAMLNNAVRPSSKEKEVLDNMAIHSLGKADAS
;
A
#
# COMPACT_ATOMS: atom_id res chain seq x y z
N MET A 1 22.78 -38.94 51.05
CA MET A 1 23.92 -39.86 50.82
C MET A 1 24.60 -39.33 49.57
N ALA A 2 25.60 -38.51 49.76
CA ALA A 2 27.04 -38.81 49.86
C ALA A 2 27.61 -39.07 48.50
N ALA A 3 28.31 -38.18 47.97
CA ALA A 3 29.75 -37.83 48.05
C ALA A 3 30.44 -38.45 46.82
N SER A 4 31.43 -37.98 46.17
CA SER A 4 32.47 -36.99 46.41
C SER A 4 33.39 -36.92 45.18
N ASP A 5 33.90 -35.76 44.89
CA ASP A 5 35.19 -35.47 44.25
C ASP A 5 36.36 -36.21 44.95
N PRO A 6 37.64 -36.17 44.58
CA PRO A 6 38.40 -35.28 43.69
C PRO A 6 39.71 -35.88 43.09
N HIS A 7 40.62 -35.00 42.67
CA HIS A 7 42.09 -35.00 42.56
C HIS A 7 42.70 -34.95 41.16
N ARG A 8 43.39 -33.84 40.80
CA ARG A 8 44.78 -33.41 41.14
C ARG A 8 45.81 -34.16 40.30
N ASN A 9 46.76 -33.64 39.62
CA ASN A 9 47.77 -32.66 39.91
C ASN A 9 48.78 -32.50 38.75
N MET A 10 49.31 -31.32 38.59
CA MET A 10 50.73 -30.91 38.47
C MET A 10 51.65 -31.42 37.39
N GLY A 11 52.40 -30.48 36.83
CA GLY A 11 53.85 -30.45 36.69
C GLY A 11 54.27 -30.03 35.30
N ASN A 12 54.78 -28.96 35.05
CA ASN A 12 55.95 -28.15 35.41
C ASN A 12 57.09 -28.27 34.39
N GLU A 13 57.72 -27.11 34.12
CA GLU A 13 59.08 -26.82 33.63
C GLU A 13 59.32 -27.15 32.11
N GLY A 14 59.73 -26.26 31.27
CA GLY A 14 60.72 -25.21 31.38
C GLY A 14 61.85 -25.50 30.37
N CYS A 15 62.12 -24.62 29.43
CA CYS A 15 63.51 -24.28 29.09
C CYS A 15 63.58 -23.23 27.97
N LYS A 16 64.47 -22.29 28.22
CA LYS A 16 64.95 -21.20 27.40
C LYS A 16 65.70 -21.71 26.15
N GLY A 17 65.60 -20.94 25.07
CA GLY A 17 66.50 -21.03 23.91
C GLY A 17 66.43 -19.76 23.09
N GLN A 18 67.52 -19.09 23.09
CA GLN A 18 67.89 -17.77 22.59
C GLN A 18 68.21 -17.85 21.07
N GLY A 19 67.88 -16.76 20.34
CA GLY A 19 68.67 -16.29 19.19
C GLY A 19 68.16 -16.68 17.82
N ASP A 20 67.64 -15.80 16.98
CA ASP A 20 68.44 -15.11 15.99
C ASP A 20 67.64 -14.07 15.24
N LYS A 21 68.30 -12.99 14.93
CA LYS A 21 67.80 -11.84 14.19
C LYS A 21 67.87 -12.15 12.69
N ASP A 22 66.79 -11.92 11.98
CA ASP A 22 66.91 -11.66 10.55
C ASP A 22 65.95 -10.53 10.06
N PRO A 23 66.46 -9.55 9.32
CA PRO A 23 65.74 -8.31 9.02
C PRO A 23 65.14 -8.37 7.59
N GLN A 24 64.00 -9.06 7.40
CA GLN A 24 63.22 -8.95 6.14
C GLN A 24 61.73 -9.04 6.42
N GLY A 25 61.13 -7.99 6.93
CA GLY A 25 59.68 -7.88 7.22
C GLY A 25 59.14 -6.45 7.13
N ARG A 26 59.51 -5.73 6.09
CA ARG A 26 58.97 -4.37 5.88
C ARG A 26 58.60 -4.16 4.42
N ARG A 27 57.69 -4.94 3.84
CA ARG A 27 57.06 -4.59 2.53
C ARG A 27 55.61 -4.96 2.32
N ASP A 28 54.95 -5.65 3.23
CA ASP A 28 53.58 -6.17 2.97
C ASP A 28 52.43 -5.45 3.74
N ALA A 29 52.69 -4.31 4.40
CA ALA A 29 51.65 -3.60 5.15
C ALA A 29 51.03 -2.42 4.39
N ARG A 30 51.18 -2.34 3.04
CA ARG A 30 50.65 -1.20 2.27
C ARG A 30 49.65 -1.58 1.16
N MET A 31 49.19 -2.84 1.10
CA MET A 31 48.31 -3.31 0.03
C MET A 31 46.88 -3.70 0.46
N HIS A 32 46.51 -3.54 1.73
CA HIS A 32 45.17 -3.89 2.22
C HIS A 32 44.25 -2.70 2.59
N ARG A 33 44.60 -1.48 2.19
CA ARG A 33 43.81 -0.27 2.54
C ARG A 33 43.13 0.44 1.35
N SER A 34 43.15 -0.13 0.15
CA SER A 34 42.53 0.51 -1.03
C SER A 34 41.31 -0.21 -1.61
N MET A 35 40.85 -1.34 -1.02
CA MET A 35 39.71 -2.09 -1.58
C MET A 35 38.39 -1.94 -0.85
N SER A 36 38.29 -1.16 0.23
CA SER A 36 37.03 -1.01 0.96
C SER A 36 36.24 0.27 0.63
N LEU A 37 36.79 1.18 -0.18
CA LEU A 37 36.07 2.40 -0.59
C LEU A 37 35.34 2.29 -1.93
N SER A 38 35.63 1.26 -2.75
CA SER A 38 35.02 1.11 -4.09
C SER A 38 33.68 0.39 -4.07
N THR A 39 33.43 -0.50 -3.11
CA THR A 39 32.18 -1.25 -3.01
C THR A 39 31.01 -0.40 -2.55
N GLY A 40 31.22 0.55 -1.64
CA GLY A 40 30.18 1.47 -1.19
C GLY A 40 29.74 2.44 -2.29
N ALA A 41 30.68 2.96 -3.07
CA ALA A 41 30.42 3.85 -4.18
C ALA A 41 29.73 3.14 -5.37
N ALA A 42 30.10 1.87 -5.64
CA ALA A 42 29.47 1.06 -6.67
C ALA A 42 28.03 0.67 -6.31
N VAL A 43 27.75 0.34 -5.05
CA VAL A 43 26.41 0.05 -4.56
C VAL A 43 25.53 1.32 -4.58
N ALA A 44 26.07 2.46 -4.18
CA ALA A 44 25.35 3.74 -4.24
C ALA A 44 25.05 4.15 -5.68
N ALA A 45 25.98 3.95 -6.62
CA ALA A 45 25.77 4.23 -8.04
C ALA A 45 24.77 3.27 -8.68
N ALA A 46 24.79 1.97 -8.32
CA ALA A 46 23.81 0.99 -8.78
C ALA A 46 22.39 1.27 -8.25
N VAL A 47 22.26 1.67 -6.99
CA VAL A 47 20.98 2.09 -6.42
C VAL A 47 20.47 3.39 -7.07
N ALA A 48 21.35 4.37 -7.31
CA ALA A 48 20.98 5.59 -8.01
C ALA A 48 20.59 5.33 -9.47
N ALA A 49 21.29 4.44 -10.18
CA ALA A 49 20.94 4.04 -11.55
C ALA A 49 19.62 3.25 -11.61
N LEU A 50 19.34 2.39 -10.64
CA LEU A 50 18.06 1.67 -10.52
C LEU A 50 16.91 2.64 -10.22
N VAL A 51 17.11 3.61 -9.34
CA VAL A 51 16.11 4.66 -9.03
C VAL A 51 15.88 5.56 -10.24
N THR A 52 16.94 5.95 -10.97
CA THR A 52 16.78 6.74 -12.21
C THR A 52 16.16 5.94 -13.35
N ALA A 53 16.49 4.67 -13.52
CA ALA A 53 15.83 3.80 -14.51
C ALA A 53 14.35 3.58 -14.18
N LEU A 54 13.99 3.38 -12.90
CA LEU A 54 12.62 3.32 -12.44
C LEU A 54 11.88 4.66 -12.66
N LEU A 55 12.55 5.79 -12.47
CA LEU A 55 11.99 7.12 -12.70
C LEU A 55 11.81 7.41 -14.20
N LEU A 56 12.72 6.96 -15.06
CA LEU A 56 12.63 7.14 -16.52
C LEU A 56 11.55 6.25 -17.15
N LEU A 57 11.39 5.00 -16.72
CA LEU A 57 10.29 4.13 -17.14
C LEU A 57 8.91 4.64 -16.68
N TRP A 58 8.86 5.55 -15.69
CA TRP A 58 7.65 6.19 -15.21
C TRP A 58 7.32 7.51 -15.91
N CYS A 59 8.20 8.02 -16.78
CA CYS A 59 8.02 9.33 -17.44
C CYS A 59 7.24 9.28 -18.78
N GLU A 60 6.91 8.12 -19.33
CA GLU A 60 6.33 8.05 -20.69
C GLU A 60 4.81 8.25 -20.80
N ASP A 61 4.07 8.44 -19.67
CA ASP A 61 2.61 8.62 -19.70
C ASP A 61 2.15 10.01 -19.23
N ALA A 62 2.70 11.07 -19.79
CA ALA A 62 2.14 12.42 -19.61
C ALA A 62 1.15 12.76 -20.75
N GLY A 63 -0.05 12.16 -20.70
CA GLY A 63 -1.18 12.61 -21.52
C GLY A 63 -1.72 13.97 -21.06
N PRO A 64 -2.37 14.76 -21.95
CA PRO A 64 -2.84 16.12 -21.63
C PRO A 64 -3.94 16.09 -20.57
N GLY A 65 -3.70 16.80 -19.46
CA GLY A 65 -4.65 16.93 -18.36
C GLY A 65 -5.94 17.64 -18.77
N ALA A 66 -7.07 16.93 -18.61
CA ALA A 66 -8.40 17.49 -18.77
C ALA A 66 -8.64 18.54 -17.68
N GLY A 67 -8.88 19.78 -18.07
CA GLY A 67 -9.25 20.88 -17.18
C GLY A 67 -10.58 20.58 -16.49
N SER A 68 -10.55 20.51 -15.17
CA SER A 68 -11.77 20.43 -14.34
C SER A 68 -12.54 21.73 -14.45
N SER A 69 -13.75 21.72 -14.99
CA SER A 69 -14.60 22.90 -15.10
C SER A 69 -15.21 23.28 -13.74
N MET A 70 -15.43 24.56 -13.48
CA MET A 70 -16.09 25.06 -12.26
C MET A 70 -17.49 24.44 -12.06
N ALA A 71 -18.20 24.12 -13.15
CA ALA A 71 -19.50 23.45 -13.13
C ALA A 71 -19.47 22.05 -12.46
N GLU A 72 -18.35 21.33 -12.48
CA GLU A 72 -18.22 20.01 -11.80
C GLU A 72 -18.12 20.15 -10.27
N THR A 73 -17.59 21.28 -9.78
CA THR A 73 -17.44 21.52 -8.34
C THR A 73 -18.77 21.91 -7.70
N GLU A 74 -19.60 22.68 -8.40
CA GLU A 74 -20.94 23.08 -7.92
C GLU A 74 -21.94 21.92 -7.89
N ALA A 75 -21.76 20.92 -8.75
CA ALA A 75 -22.66 19.76 -8.81
C ALA A 75 -22.41 18.73 -7.67
N LEU A 76 -21.23 18.70 -7.05
CA LEU A 76 -20.86 17.65 -6.10
C LEU A 76 -21.71 17.64 -4.81
N PRO A 77 -22.05 18.77 -4.16
CA PRO A 77 -22.94 18.78 -3.00
C PRO A 77 -24.31 18.16 -3.31
N LYS A 78 -24.90 18.50 -4.46
CA LYS A 78 -26.16 17.92 -4.91
C LYS A 78 -26.05 16.42 -5.17
N LEU A 79 -24.97 15.97 -5.84
CA LEU A 79 -24.75 14.54 -6.08
C LEU A 79 -24.63 13.76 -4.76
N ARG A 80 -24.00 14.32 -3.75
CA ARG A 80 -23.93 13.70 -2.41
C ARG A 80 -25.29 13.61 -1.75
N GLU A 81 -26.13 14.64 -1.88
CA GLU A 81 -27.49 14.63 -1.35
C GLU A 81 -28.34 13.56 -2.06
N ASP A 82 -28.34 13.55 -3.38
CA ASP A 82 -29.05 12.57 -4.19
C ASP A 82 -28.55 11.13 -3.88
N PHE A 83 -27.27 10.97 -3.58
CA PHE A 83 -26.70 9.67 -3.19
C PHE A 83 -27.18 9.23 -1.79
N ARG A 84 -27.25 10.15 -0.81
CA ARG A 84 -27.77 9.87 0.54
C ARG A 84 -29.20 9.37 0.48
N MET A 85 -30.03 9.99 -0.35
CA MET A 85 -31.45 9.61 -0.53
C MET A 85 -31.61 8.16 -1.04
N GLN A 86 -30.57 7.59 -1.65
CA GLN A 86 -30.58 6.20 -2.10
C GLN A 86 -30.36 5.17 -0.97
N ASN A 87 -30.04 5.60 0.25
CA ASN A 87 -29.85 4.77 1.43
C ASN A 87 -28.90 3.57 1.21
N LYS A 88 -27.83 3.76 0.45
CA LYS A 88 -26.87 2.69 0.12
C LYS A 88 -26.08 2.24 1.32
N SER A 89 -25.73 0.97 1.29
CA SER A 89 -24.85 0.30 2.24
C SER A 89 -23.44 0.12 1.66
N VAL A 90 -22.43 0.14 2.54
CA VAL A 90 -21.02 0.00 2.13
C VAL A 90 -20.27 -0.98 3.01
N PHE A 91 -19.34 -1.72 2.42
CA PHE A 91 -18.29 -2.40 3.16
C PHE A 91 -16.89 -1.89 2.81
N ILE A 92 -15.97 -2.02 3.77
CA ILE A 92 -14.57 -1.62 3.64
C ILE A 92 -13.68 -2.79 4.05
N LEU A 93 -12.81 -3.20 3.14
CA LEU A 93 -11.71 -4.12 3.40
C LEU A 93 -10.41 -3.33 3.65
N GLY A 94 -9.63 -3.75 4.63
CA GLY A 94 -8.36 -3.12 4.94
C GLY A 94 -8.44 -1.86 5.81
N ALA A 95 -9.54 -1.65 6.54
CA ALA A 95 -9.74 -0.51 7.44
C ALA A 95 -8.72 -0.41 8.60
N SER A 96 -7.92 -1.44 8.86
CA SER A 96 -6.80 -1.39 9.80
C SER A 96 -5.53 -0.74 9.22
N GLY A 97 -5.46 -0.56 7.89
CA GLY A 97 -4.36 0.12 7.20
C GLY A 97 -4.57 1.63 7.12
N GLU A 98 -3.53 2.38 6.73
CA GLU A 98 -3.55 3.84 6.65
C GLU A 98 -4.67 4.35 5.75
N THR A 99 -4.74 3.85 4.50
CA THR A 99 -5.76 4.31 3.54
C THR A 99 -7.15 3.89 3.96
N GLY A 100 -7.34 2.63 4.40
CA GLY A 100 -8.66 2.15 4.80
C GLY A 100 -9.19 2.87 6.05
N ARG A 101 -8.32 3.23 6.99
CA ARG A 101 -8.68 4.03 8.18
C ARG A 101 -9.08 5.45 7.78
N ALA A 102 -8.29 6.10 6.92
CA ALA A 102 -8.62 7.42 6.41
C ALA A 102 -9.93 7.43 5.60
N LEU A 103 -10.17 6.37 4.80
CA LEU A 103 -11.41 6.21 4.04
C LEU A 103 -12.61 6.03 4.96
N LEU A 104 -12.51 5.19 6.00
CA LEU A 104 -13.56 5.02 6.99
C LEU A 104 -13.92 6.35 7.66
N LYS A 105 -12.90 7.13 8.05
CA LYS A 105 -13.10 8.46 8.63
C LYS A 105 -13.87 9.39 7.68
N GLU A 106 -13.43 9.52 6.44
CA GLU A 106 -14.11 10.36 5.43
C GLU A 106 -15.54 9.89 5.14
N ILE A 107 -15.81 8.56 5.14
CA ILE A 107 -17.17 8.00 4.99
C ILE A 107 -18.09 8.45 6.12
N LEU A 108 -17.62 8.38 7.36
CA LEU A 108 -18.41 8.75 8.53
C LEU A 108 -18.63 10.27 8.61
N GLU A 109 -17.59 11.07 8.35
CA GLU A 109 -17.69 12.53 8.33
C GLU A 109 -18.69 13.04 7.28
N GLN A 110 -18.71 12.41 6.09
CA GLN A 110 -19.61 12.81 5.02
C GLN A 110 -21.00 12.20 5.11
N SER A 111 -21.22 11.19 5.96
CA SER A 111 -22.52 10.50 6.19
C SER A 111 -23.22 10.09 4.88
N LEU A 112 -22.47 9.53 3.93
CA LEU A 112 -22.97 9.17 2.59
C LEU A 112 -23.75 7.86 2.54
N PHE A 113 -23.51 6.96 3.50
CA PHE A 113 -24.07 5.61 3.51
C PHE A 113 -24.95 5.38 4.73
N SER A 114 -26.06 4.68 4.54
CA SER A 114 -26.98 4.31 5.61
C SER A 114 -26.45 3.22 6.53
N LYS A 115 -25.58 2.35 6.00
CA LYS A 115 -24.93 1.26 6.74
C LYS A 115 -23.46 1.19 6.33
N VAL A 116 -22.56 1.20 7.32
CA VAL A 116 -21.11 1.06 7.12
C VAL A 116 -20.63 -0.20 7.83
N THR A 117 -19.98 -1.09 7.09
CA THR A 117 -19.43 -2.35 7.60
C THR A 117 -17.93 -2.41 7.32
N VAL A 118 -17.17 -2.77 8.33
CA VAL A 118 -15.74 -3.08 8.19
C VAL A 118 -15.58 -4.59 8.22
N ILE A 119 -14.94 -5.16 7.21
CA ILE A 119 -14.62 -6.58 7.14
C ILE A 119 -13.12 -6.76 7.31
N GLY A 120 -12.70 -7.52 8.31
CA GLY A 120 -11.28 -7.65 8.64
C GLY A 120 -10.94 -8.86 9.50
N ARG A 121 -9.64 -9.12 9.69
CA ARG A 121 -9.12 -10.26 10.48
C ARG A 121 -9.29 -10.10 11.99
N ARG A 122 -9.58 -8.90 12.46
CA ARG A 122 -9.70 -8.57 13.87
C ARG A 122 -10.65 -7.40 14.06
N LYS A 123 -11.28 -7.36 15.21
CA LYS A 123 -12.07 -6.19 15.62
C LYS A 123 -11.14 -4.98 15.82
N LEU A 124 -11.58 -3.83 15.37
CA LEU A 124 -10.90 -2.56 15.56
C LEU A 124 -11.49 -1.83 16.75
N THR A 125 -10.66 -1.19 17.54
CA THR A 125 -11.09 -0.30 18.62
C THR A 125 -11.12 1.12 18.11
N PHE A 126 -12.23 1.79 18.38
CA PHE A 126 -12.43 3.20 18.04
C PHE A 126 -12.88 3.93 19.30
N ASP A 127 -12.23 5.05 19.60
CA ASP A 127 -12.51 5.85 20.78
C ASP A 127 -13.55 6.94 20.51
N GLU A 128 -13.81 7.26 19.23
CA GLU A 128 -14.69 8.33 18.82
C GLU A 128 -16.15 7.85 18.67
N GLU A 129 -17.11 8.66 19.11
CA GLU A 129 -18.56 8.39 19.06
C GLU A 129 -19.05 8.04 17.66
N ALA A 130 -18.51 8.73 16.63
CA ALA A 130 -18.89 8.53 15.23
C ALA A 130 -18.72 7.08 14.73
N TYR A 131 -17.85 6.31 15.36
CA TYR A 131 -17.58 4.92 14.96
C TYR A 131 -18.48 3.88 15.65
N LYS A 132 -19.30 4.27 16.63
CA LYS A 132 -20.14 3.33 17.40
C LYS A 132 -21.11 2.55 16.52
N ASN A 133 -21.58 3.16 15.45
CA ASN A 133 -22.55 2.55 14.53
C ASN A 133 -21.90 1.77 13.37
N VAL A 134 -20.58 1.61 13.39
CA VAL A 134 -19.86 0.84 12.37
C VAL A 134 -19.99 -0.65 12.69
N ASN A 135 -20.60 -1.40 11.77
CA ASN A 135 -20.62 -2.85 11.87
C ASN A 135 -19.22 -3.42 11.62
N GLN A 136 -18.83 -4.42 12.37
CA GLN A 136 -17.53 -5.07 12.23
C GLN A 136 -17.71 -6.57 12.07
N GLU A 137 -17.36 -7.07 10.90
CA GLU A 137 -17.34 -8.49 10.56
C GLU A 137 -15.90 -9.01 10.66
N VAL A 138 -15.67 -9.93 11.60
CA VAL A 138 -14.37 -10.56 11.78
C VAL A 138 -14.36 -11.86 11.00
N VAL A 139 -13.45 -11.97 10.02
CA VAL A 139 -13.38 -13.09 9.09
C VAL A 139 -11.97 -13.70 9.05
N ASP A 140 -11.90 -14.99 8.76
CA ASP A 140 -10.67 -15.66 8.41
C ASP A 140 -10.51 -15.64 6.88
N PHE A 141 -9.51 -14.88 6.40
CA PHE A 141 -9.25 -14.76 4.97
C PHE A 141 -8.75 -16.06 4.30
N GLU A 142 -8.29 -17.04 5.09
CA GLU A 142 -7.94 -18.37 4.58
C GLU A 142 -9.18 -19.24 4.32
N LYS A 143 -10.35 -18.86 4.89
CA LYS A 143 -11.60 -19.60 4.83
C LYS A 143 -12.79 -18.72 4.49
N LEU A 144 -12.59 -17.74 3.58
CA LEU A 144 -13.61 -16.71 3.29
C LEU A 144 -14.96 -17.27 2.84
N ASP A 145 -15.01 -18.47 2.27
CA ASP A 145 -16.27 -19.13 1.90
C ASP A 145 -17.19 -19.35 3.10
N ASP A 146 -16.64 -19.61 4.28
CA ASP A 146 -17.40 -19.77 5.52
C ASP A 146 -18.02 -18.45 6.01
N TYR A 147 -17.54 -17.33 5.48
CA TYR A 147 -17.94 -15.96 5.86
C TYR A 147 -18.67 -15.21 4.73
N ALA A 148 -19.27 -15.92 3.79
CA ALA A 148 -19.96 -15.31 2.65
C ALA A 148 -21.06 -14.32 3.08
N SER A 149 -21.72 -14.55 4.23
CA SER A 149 -22.73 -13.67 4.80
C SER A 149 -22.21 -12.27 5.12
N ALA A 150 -20.91 -12.11 5.46
CA ALA A 150 -20.29 -10.82 5.73
C ALA A 150 -20.26 -9.89 4.52
N PHE A 151 -20.38 -10.43 3.31
CA PHE A 151 -20.37 -9.70 2.05
C PHE A 151 -21.75 -9.44 1.45
N GLN A 152 -22.81 -9.92 2.10
CA GLN A 152 -24.18 -9.81 1.59
C GLN A 152 -24.83 -8.46 1.92
N GLY A 153 -25.67 -7.98 1.00
CA GLY A 153 -26.52 -6.81 1.21
C GLY A 153 -25.73 -5.49 1.26
N HIS A 154 -24.62 -5.41 0.57
CA HIS A 154 -23.84 -4.18 0.40
C HIS A 154 -23.91 -3.71 -1.05
N ASP A 155 -24.25 -2.43 -1.25
CA ASP A 155 -24.32 -1.82 -2.58
C ASP A 155 -22.95 -1.45 -3.13
N VAL A 156 -22.06 -1.00 -2.25
CA VAL A 156 -20.71 -0.49 -2.60
C VAL A 156 -19.66 -1.19 -1.76
N GLY A 157 -18.58 -1.62 -2.40
CA GLY A 157 -17.41 -2.18 -1.74
C GLY A 157 -16.16 -1.36 -1.99
N PHE A 158 -15.40 -1.09 -0.94
CA PHE A 158 -14.06 -0.49 -1.04
C PHE A 158 -13.01 -1.49 -0.57
N CYS A 159 -12.08 -1.82 -1.45
CA CYS A 159 -10.97 -2.71 -1.15
C CYS A 159 -9.66 -1.91 -1.04
N CYS A 160 -9.21 -1.71 0.20
CA CYS A 160 -7.92 -1.14 0.56
C CYS A 160 -6.98 -2.20 1.15
N LEU A 161 -7.21 -3.49 0.83
CA LEU A 161 -6.29 -4.56 1.22
C LEU A 161 -4.94 -4.38 0.52
N GLY A 162 -3.89 -4.63 1.26
CA GLY A 162 -2.54 -4.61 0.73
C GLY A 162 -1.51 -4.83 1.83
N THR A 163 -0.38 -5.39 1.42
CA THR A 163 0.79 -5.55 2.27
C THR A 163 2.05 -5.20 1.47
N THR A 164 3.20 -5.47 2.02
CA THR A 164 4.46 -5.30 1.30
C THR A 164 5.26 -6.59 1.35
N LYS A 165 6.05 -6.84 0.29
CA LYS A 165 6.98 -7.97 0.25
C LYS A 165 7.91 -8.00 1.47
N ALA A 166 8.30 -6.83 1.98
CA ALA A 166 9.14 -6.71 3.18
C ALA A 166 8.44 -7.22 4.45
N LYS A 167 7.11 -7.05 4.57
CA LYS A 167 6.32 -7.49 5.75
C LYS A 167 5.87 -8.94 5.64
N ALA A 168 5.52 -9.41 4.44
CA ALA A 168 4.82 -10.68 4.25
C ALA A 168 5.60 -11.73 3.44
N GLY A 169 6.77 -11.38 2.91
CA GLY A 169 7.46 -12.18 1.91
C GLY A 169 6.76 -12.14 0.55
N ALA A 170 7.30 -12.85 -0.45
CA ALA A 170 6.70 -12.87 -1.79
C ALA A 170 5.35 -13.59 -1.80
N GLU A 171 5.27 -14.77 -1.19
CA GLU A 171 4.05 -15.58 -1.11
C GLU A 171 2.94 -14.86 -0.34
N GLY A 172 3.26 -14.30 0.84
CA GLY A 172 2.30 -13.55 1.64
C GLY A 172 1.83 -12.27 0.95
N PHE A 173 2.67 -11.64 0.12
CA PHE A 173 2.26 -10.52 -0.72
C PHE A 173 1.23 -10.95 -1.76
N VAL A 174 1.48 -12.03 -2.51
CA VAL A 174 0.52 -12.59 -3.49
C VAL A 174 -0.80 -12.95 -2.80
N ARG A 175 -0.72 -13.65 -1.67
CA ARG A 175 -1.89 -14.07 -0.90
C ARG A 175 -2.78 -12.89 -0.49
N VAL A 176 -2.20 -11.84 0.08
CA VAL A 176 -2.97 -10.68 0.55
C VAL A 176 -3.42 -9.77 -0.59
N ASP A 177 -2.50 -9.43 -1.51
CA ASP A 177 -2.74 -8.41 -2.53
C ASP A 177 -3.47 -8.95 -3.77
N ARG A 178 -3.53 -10.28 -3.95
CA ARG A 178 -4.25 -10.92 -5.05
C ARG A 178 -5.35 -11.85 -4.53
N ASP A 179 -4.99 -12.91 -3.80
CA ASP A 179 -5.91 -14.02 -3.54
C ASP A 179 -7.06 -13.59 -2.60
N TYR A 180 -6.75 -12.88 -1.50
CA TYR A 180 -7.79 -12.37 -0.61
C TYR A 180 -8.65 -11.29 -1.28
N VAL A 181 -8.04 -10.40 -2.09
CA VAL A 181 -8.79 -9.38 -2.84
C VAL A 181 -9.76 -10.03 -3.80
N LEU A 182 -9.29 -10.99 -4.61
CA LEU A 182 -10.12 -11.68 -5.59
C LEU A 182 -11.26 -12.43 -4.91
N LYS A 183 -10.96 -13.25 -3.89
CA LYS A 183 -11.99 -14.01 -3.16
C LYS A 183 -13.02 -13.10 -2.50
N SER A 184 -12.59 -11.99 -1.91
CA SER A 184 -13.51 -10.98 -1.36
C SER A 184 -14.39 -10.35 -2.44
N ALA A 185 -13.85 -10.08 -3.62
CA ALA A 185 -14.61 -9.53 -4.75
C ALA A 185 -15.64 -10.54 -5.28
N GLU A 186 -15.28 -11.83 -5.38
CA GLU A 186 -16.20 -12.92 -5.76
C GLU A 186 -17.38 -12.98 -4.81
N LEU A 187 -17.13 -13.01 -3.48
CA LEU A 187 -18.18 -13.05 -2.46
C LEU A 187 -19.03 -11.77 -2.46
N ALA A 188 -18.41 -10.61 -2.67
CA ALA A 188 -19.12 -9.34 -2.78
C ALA A 188 -20.06 -9.33 -4.01
N LYS A 189 -19.59 -9.80 -5.16
CA LYS A 189 -20.44 -9.92 -6.36
C LYS A 189 -21.60 -10.88 -6.14
N ALA A 190 -21.32 -12.05 -5.58
CA ALA A 190 -22.36 -13.04 -5.21
C ALA A 190 -23.33 -12.48 -4.17
N GLY A 191 -22.87 -11.64 -3.25
CA GLY A 191 -23.67 -10.96 -2.23
C GLY A 191 -24.49 -9.77 -2.72
N GLY A 192 -24.42 -9.44 -4.02
CA GLY A 192 -25.21 -8.37 -4.66
C GLY A 192 -24.54 -7.01 -4.71
N CYS A 193 -23.24 -6.91 -4.41
CA CYS A 193 -22.49 -5.66 -4.54
C CYS A 193 -22.47 -5.20 -6.00
N LYS A 194 -22.90 -3.96 -6.24
CA LYS A 194 -22.99 -3.40 -7.59
C LYS A 194 -21.75 -2.62 -7.99
N HIS A 195 -21.18 -1.87 -7.06
CA HIS A 195 -20.01 -1.04 -7.32
C HIS A 195 -18.82 -1.46 -6.47
N PHE A 196 -17.80 -2.03 -7.11
CA PHE A 196 -16.56 -2.44 -6.44
C PHE A 196 -15.42 -1.45 -6.75
N ASN A 197 -14.79 -0.92 -5.70
CA ASN A 197 -13.70 0.05 -5.78
C ASN A 197 -12.41 -0.60 -5.30
N LEU A 198 -11.42 -0.70 -6.17
CA LEU A 198 -10.12 -1.31 -5.86
C LEU A 198 -9.02 -0.25 -5.77
N LEU A 199 -8.33 -0.22 -4.65
CA LEU A 199 -7.08 0.53 -4.49
C LEU A 199 -5.92 -0.30 -5.04
N SER A 200 -5.42 0.11 -6.21
CA SER A 200 -4.30 -0.51 -6.92
C SER A 200 -3.04 0.38 -6.82
N SER A 201 -2.25 0.45 -7.86
CA SER A 201 -1.02 1.22 -7.93
C SER A 201 -0.76 1.75 -9.35
N LYS A 202 -0.16 2.92 -9.46
CA LYS A 202 0.35 3.42 -10.75
C LYS A 202 1.30 2.39 -11.36
N GLY A 203 1.15 2.13 -12.65
CA GLY A 203 1.94 1.17 -13.40
C GLY A 203 1.54 -0.30 -13.19
N ALA A 204 0.40 -0.59 -12.55
CA ALA A 204 -0.12 -1.96 -12.44
C ALA A 204 -0.37 -2.54 -13.84
N ASP A 205 0.30 -3.67 -14.14
CA ASP A 205 0.24 -4.37 -15.42
C ASP A 205 0.64 -5.83 -15.23
N LYS A 206 -0.22 -6.76 -15.64
CA LYS A 206 0.05 -8.21 -15.54
C LYS A 206 1.25 -8.67 -16.36
N SER A 207 1.65 -7.91 -17.38
CA SER A 207 2.82 -8.19 -18.21
C SER A 207 4.11 -7.56 -17.66
N SER A 208 4.03 -6.80 -16.56
CA SER A 208 5.18 -6.13 -15.97
C SER A 208 6.24 -7.11 -15.50
N SER A 209 7.51 -6.81 -15.78
CA SER A 209 8.65 -7.53 -15.20
C SER A 209 8.86 -7.25 -13.70
N PHE A 210 8.24 -6.20 -13.17
CA PHE A 210 8.26 -5.90 -11.75
C PHE A 210 7.15 -6.67 -11.03
N PHE A 211 7.54 -7.62 -10.21
CA PHE A 211 6.64 -8.53 -9.49
C PHE A 211 5.48 -7.84 -8.76
N TYR A 212 5.75 -6.69 -8.12
CA TYR A 212 4.70 -5.91 -7.45
C TYR A 212 3.62 -5.43 -8.43
N LEU A 213 4.03 -4.85 -9.55
CA LEU A 213 3.13 -4.30 -10.57
C LEU A 213 2.40 -5.40 -11.33
N GLN A 214 3.08 -6.54 -11.56
CA GLN A 214 2.49 -7.72 -12.15
C GLN A 214 1.32 -8.24 -11.31
N VAL A 215 1.53 -8.47 -10.00
CA VAL A 215 0.48 -8.95 -9.08
C VAL A 215 -0.69 -7.96 -9.03
N LYS A 216 -0.41 -6.64 -9.01
CA LYS A 216 -1.46 -5.62 -9.05
C LYS A 216 -2.25 -5.66 -10.36
N GLY A 217 -1.58 -5.80 -11.50
CA GLY A 217 -2.23 -5.94 -12.80
C GLY A 217 -3.08 -7.22 -12.91
N GLU A 218 -2.57 -8.36 -12.41
CA GLU A 218 -3.31 -9.62 -12.37
C GLU A 218 -4.63 -9.49 -11.59
N VAL A 219 -4.61 -8.87 -10.42
CA VAL A 219 -5.83 -8.73 -9.62
C VAL A 219 -6.83 -7.78 -10.27
N GLU A 220 -6.36 -6.69 -10.88
CA GLU A 220 -7.25 -5.77 -11.61
C GLU A 220 -8.00 -6.47 -12.75
N ASP A 221 -7.33 -7.31 -13.51
CA ASP A 221 -7.93 -8.05 -14.62
C ASP A 221 -8.91 -9.10 -14.11
N ARG A 222 -8.50 -9.93 -13.13
CA ARG A 222 -9.35 -11.00 -12.59
C ARG A 222 -10.60 -10.47 -11.89
N VAL A 223 -10.51 -9.36 -11.15
CA VAL A 223 -11.69 -8.69 -10.58
C VAL A 223 -12.57 -8.12 -11.69
N GLY A 224 -11.98 -7.61 -12.77
CA GLY A 224 -12.72 -7.16 -13.96
C GLY A 224 -13.55 -8.26 -14.63
N GLU A 225 -13.09 -9.52 -14.59
CA GLU A 225 -13.80 -10.69 -15.11
C GLU A 225 -15.09 -11.01 -14.34
N LEU A 226 -15.23 -10.53 -13.10
CA LEU A 226 -16.44 -10.72 -12.27
C LEU A 226 -17.64 -9.89 -12.73
N LYS A 227 -17.43 -8.91 -13.64
CA LYS A 227 -18.50 -8.11 -14.25
C LYS A 227 -19.41 -7.43 -13.23
N PHE A 228 -18.81 -6.63 -12.32
CA PHE A 228 -19.60 -5.72 -11.50
C PHE A 228 -20.36 -4.71 -12.39
N ASP A 229 -21.50 -4.22 -11.94
CA ASP A 229 -22.25 -3.18 -12.64
C ASP A 229 -21.37 -1.92 -12.80
N ARG A 230 -20.50 -1.68 -11.82
CA ARG A 230 -19.43 -0.68 -11.89
C ARG A 230 -18.18 -1.15 -11.16
N TYR A 231 -17.04 -1.07 -11.83
CA TYR A 231 -15.73 -1.40 -11.27
C TYR A 231 -14.77 -0.22 -11.44
N SER A 232 -14.36 0.38 -10.33
CA SER A 232 -13.44 1.53 -10.31
C SER A 232 -12.09 1.13 -9.76
N ILE A 233 -11.03 1.32 -10.55
CA ILE A 233 -9.65 1.01 -10.20
C ILE A 233 -8.92 2.32 -9.95
N PHE A 234 -8.41 2.50 -8.73
CA PHE A 234 -7.62 3.67 -8.35
C PHE A 234 -6.15 3.32 -8.41
N ARG A 235 -5.40 3.97 -9.29
CA ARG A 235 -3.95 3.78 -9.49
C ARG A 235 -3.17 5.00 -8.97
N PRO A 236 -3.08 5.20 -7.64
CA PRO A 236 -2.29 6.27 -7.08
C PRO A 236 -0.81 6.06 -7.34
N GLY A 237 -0.05 7.15 -7.38
CA GLY A 237 1.39 7.14 -7.24
C GLY A 237 1.80 6.84 -5.80
N ILE A 238 2.91 7.44 -5.35
CA ILE A 238 3.41 7.27 -3.97
C ILE A 238 2.42 7.91 -3.00
N LEU A 239 1.92 7.11 -2.05
CA LEU A 239 1.00 7.58 -1.03
C LEU A 239 1.76 8.40 0.04
N LEU A 240 1.37 9.65 0.20
CA LEU A 240 1.88 10.53 1.24
C LEU A 240 0.97 10.42 2.47
N CYS A 241 1.45 9.75 3.50
CA CYS A 241 0.76 9.63 4.78
C CYS A 241 1.73 9.88 5.93
N ASP A 242 1.22 10.34 7.07
CA ASP A 242 1.98 10.44 8.31
C ASP A 242 2.02 9.04 8.96
N ARG A 243 2.86 8.16 8.41
CA ARG A 243 3.05 6.83 8.97
C ARG A 243 3.90 6.91 10.23
N GLN A 244 3.38 6.38 11.33
CA GLN A 244 4.13 6.19 12.57
C GLN A 244 5.23 5.11 12.45
N GLU A 245 5.19 4.28 11.41
CA GLU A 245 6.26 3.32 11.11
C GLU A 245 7.34 3.98 10.25
N SER A 246 8.49 4.23 10.84
CA SER A 246 9.68 4.75 10.16
C SER A 246 10.19 3.76 9.12
N ARG A 247 9.92 4.02 7.85
CA ARG A 247 10.57 3.36 6.73
C ARG A 247 11.68 4.27 6.22
N PRO A 248 12.96 3.93 6.41
CA PRO A 248 14.06 4.80 6.02
C PRO A 248 14.06 5.13 4.51
N ALA A 249 13.59 4.22 3.67
CA ALA A 249 13.44 4.48 2.25
C ALA A 249 12.33 5.50 1.92
N GLU A 250 11.20 5.47 2.65
CA GLU A 250 10.12 6.46 2.46
C GLU A 250 10.51 7.84 2.98
N TRP A 251 11.31 7.91 4.06
CA TRP A 251 11.87 9.17 4.54
C TRP A 251 12.81 9.80 3.50
N LEU A 252 13.65 9.00 2.84
CA LEU A 252 14.52 9.46 1.76
C LEU A 252 13.70 10.00 0.57
N VAL A 253 12.66 9.27 0.17
CA VAL A 253 11.75 9.69 -0.91
C VAL A 253 11.02 10.98 -0.52
N ARG A 254 10.49 11.11 0.69
CA ARG A 254 9.86 12.35 1.18
C ARG A 254 10.85 13.52 1.21
N LYS A 255 12.10 13.29 1.62
CA LYS A 255 13.14 14.32 1.65
C LYS A 255 13.55 14.76 0.24
N PHE A 256 13.65 13.83 -0.72
CA PHE A 256 13.92 14.15 -2.12
C PHE A 256 12.73 14.86 -2.78
N PHE A 257 11.50 14.37 -2.58
CA PHE A 257 10.30 14.99 -3.14
C PHE A 257 9.98 16.35 -2.52
N GLY A 258 10.36 16.62 -1.28
CA GLY A 258 10.25 17.93 -0.66
C GLY A 258 11.14 19.01 -1.30
N SER A 259 12.15 18.61 -2.07
CA SER A 259 13.07 19.50 -2.81
C SER A 259 12.71 19.66 -4.29
N ILE A 260 11.62 19.02 -4.76
CA ILE A 260 11.22 18.97 -6.16
C ILE A 260 10.00 19.90 -6.40
N PRO A 261 9.89 20.52 -7.59
CA PRO A 261 8.75 21.36 -7.92
C PRO A 261 7.40 20.65 -7.68
N ALA A 262 6.44 21.35 -7.08
CA ALA A 262 5.14 20.79 -6.71
C ALA A 262 4.34 20.21 -7.91
N SER A 263 4.63 20.67 -9.13
CA SER A 263 4.06 20.15 -10.37
C SER A 263 4.54 18.74 -10.68
N TRP A 264 5.83 18.47 -10.48
CA TRP A 264 6.42 17.15 -10.72
C TRP A 264 6.02 16.16 -9.62
N ALA A 265 6.05 16.60 -8.36
CA ALA A 265 5.61 15.80 -7.23
C ALA A 265 4.15 15.33 -7.38
N ARG A 266 3.24 16.19 -7.89
CA ARG A 266 1.83 15.85 -8.15
C ARG A 266 1.65 14.74 -9.18
N GLY A 267 2.51 14.62 -10.15
CA GLY A 267 2.46 13.53 -11.15
C GLY A 267 2.81 12.16 -10.58
N HIS A 268 3.52 12.09 -9.43
CA HIS A 268 4.12 10.86 -8.92
C HIS A 268 3.71 10.51 -7.48
N SER A 269 3.05 11.40 -6.77
CA SER A 269 2.61 11.17 -5.40
C SER A 269 1.23 11.77 -5.14
N VAL A 270 0.54 11.28 -4.11
CA VAL A 270 -0.77 11.79 -3.71
C VAL A 270 -0.98 11.60 -2.20
N PRO A 271 -1.52 12.61 -1.48
CA PRO A 271 -1.93 12.45 -0.09
C PRO A 271 -3.04 11.39 0.05
N VAL A 272 -2.94 10.54 1.09
CA VAL A 272 -3.92 9.48 1.35
C VAL A 272 -5.34 10.04 1.45
N VAL A 273 -5.52 11.17 2.13
CA VAL A 273 -6.84 11.83 2.26
C VAL A 273 -7.43 12.18 0.89
N LYS A 274 -6.61 12.63 -0.07
CA LYS A 274 -7.08 12.90 -1.44
C LYS A 274 -7.51 11.63 -2.17
N VAL A 275 -6.81 10.52 -1.97
CA VAL A 275 -7.24 9.23 -2.53
C VAL A 275 -8.61 8.84 -1.98
N CYS A 276 -8.80 8.94 -0.65
CA CYS A 276 -10.07 8.62 0.00
C CYS A 276 -11.21 9.51 -0.52
N ARG A 277 -11.00 10.83 -0.62
CA ARG A 277 -11.97 11.75 -1.20
C ARG A 277 -12.27 11.45 -2.65
N ALA A 278 -11.26 11.13 -3.45
CA ALA A 278 -11.46 10.72 -4.83
C ALA A 278 -12.32 9.45 -4.94
N MET A 279 -12.08 8.46 -4.08
CA MET A 279 -12.89 7.24 -4.03
C MET A 279 -14.35 7.54 -3.70
N LEU A 280 -14.62 8.40 -2.72
CA LEU A 280 -15.98 8.80 -2.36
C LEU A 280 -16.64 9.67 -3.42
N ASN A 281 -15.94 10.67 -3.93
CA ASN A 281 -16.48 11.56 -4.96
C ASN A 281 -16.76 10.80 -6.26
N ASN A 282 -15.97 9.77 -6.56
CA ASN A 282 -16.25 8.87 -7.67
C ASN A 282 -17.50 8.02 -7.41
N ALA A 283 -17.67 7.50 -6.20
CA ALA A 283 -18.80 6.64 -5.84
C ALA A 283 -20.15 7.37 -5.95
N VAL A 284 -20.22 8.65 -5.59
CA VAL A 284 -21.45 9.44 -5.67
C VAL A 284 -21.79 9.94 -7.08
N ARG A 285 -20.80 10.00 -7.98
CA ARG A 285 -21.02 10.42 -9.38
C ARG A 285 -21.64 9.29 -10.19
N PRO A 286 -22.69 9.56 -10.99
CA PRO A 286 -23.20 8.59 -11.93
C PRO A 286 -22.14 8.26 -12.98
N SER A 287 -22.08 7.00 -13.40
CA SER A 287 -21.19 6.54 -14.48
C SER A 287 -21.91 5.48 -15.30
N SER A 288 -21.77 5.59 -16.60
CA SER A 288 -22.21 4.56 -17.56
C SER A 288 -21.11 3.54 -17.88
N LYS A 289 -19.91 3.71 -17.29
CA LYS A 289 -18.77 2.82 -17.53
C LYS A 289 -18.82 1.65 -16.58
N GLU A 290 -18.85 0.44 -17.10
CA GLU A 290 -18.73 -0.78 -16.30
C GLU A 290 -17.35 -0.91 -15.65
N LYS A 291 -16.28 -0.52 -16.34
CA LYS A 291 -14.90 -0.50 -15.82
C LYS A 291 -14.27 0.85 -16.09
N GLU A 292 -13.65 1.43 -15.07
CA GLU A 292 -12.90 2.68 -15.16
C GLU A 292 -11.58 2.60 -14.39
N VAL A 293 -10.54 3.20 -14.94
CA VAL A 293 -9.23 3.32 -14.30
C VAL A 293 -8.97 4.79 -14.03
N LEU A 294 -8.75 5.10 -12.76
CA LEU A 294 -8.46 6.45 -12.28
C LEU A 294 -6.98 6.53 -11.93
N ASP A 295 -6.24 7.19 -12.78
CA ASP A 295 -4.82 7.43 -12.59
C ASP A 295 -4.53 8.45 -11.49
N ASN A 296 -3.26 8.71 -11.21
CA ASN A 296 -2.85 9.64 -10.17
C ASN A 296 -3.37 11.07 -10.40
N MET A 297 -3.49 11.51 -11.66
CA MET A 297 -3.98 12.86 -11.98
C MET A 297 -5.50 12.94 -11.81
N ALA A 298 -6.25 11.93 -12.26
CA ALA A 298 -7.69 11.83 -12.02
C ALA A 298 -8.01 11.80 -10.52
N ILE A 299 -7.22 11.06 -9.72
CA ILE A 299 -7.33 11.03 -8.26
C ILE A 299 -7.09 12.43 -7.67
N HIS A 300 -6.07 13.16 -8.13
CA HIS A 300 -5.84 14.54 -7.70
C HIS A 300 -7.00 15.49 -8.05
N SER A 301 -7.60 15.30 -9.21
CA SER A 301 -8.74 16.11 -9.64
C SER A 301 -9.99 15.83 -8.81
N LEU A 302 -10.35 14.54 -8.68
CA LEU A 302 -11.52 14.10 -7.91
C LEU A 302 -11.40 14.32 -6.40
N GLY A 303 -10.17 14.23 -5.87
CA GLY A 303 -9.88 14.37 -4.44
C GLY A 303 -9.68 15.80 -3.96
N LYS A 304 -10.09 16.83 -4.73
CA LYS A 304 -10.10 18.21 -4.26
C LYS A 304 -11.09 18.33 -3.10
N ALA A 305 -10.74 19.15 -2.11
CA ALA A 305 -11.70 19.54 -1.09
C ALA A 305 -12.82 20.39 -1.76
N ASP A 306 -13.99 20.35 -1.17
CA ASP A 306 -15.04 21.29 -1.56
C ASP A 306 -14.50 22.71 -1.39
N ALA A 307 -14.81 23.60 -2.33
CA ALA A 307 -14.55 25.01 -2.13
C ALA A 307 -15.43 25.47 -0.97
N SER A 308 -14.79 25.79 0.15
CA SER A 308 -15.43 26.39 1.32
C SER A 308 -15.83 27.83 1.03
#